data_e5c5f0399b1b1457ba54fc702c120d59
#
_entry.id   e5c5f0399b1b1457ba54fc702c120d59
#
_cell.length_a   1.000
_cell.length_b   1.000
_cell.length_c   1.000
_cell.angle_alpha   90.00
_cell.angle_beta   90.00
_cell.angle_gamma   90.00
#
_symmetry.space_group_name_H-M   'P 1'
#
loop_
_entity.id
_entity.type
_entity.pdbx_description
1 polymer ?
#
loop_
_entity_poly.entity_id
_entity_poly.type
_entity_poly.pdbx_seq_one_letter_code
_entity_poly.pdbx_strand_id
1 'polypeptide(L)'
;MNYKESLESLKKLVYEGVLETFNAVEKKVGIEDIFAYALFTNDSASYLGWAINTNSFYQSSTKKIENIQEKIGIKWYYSQFAFGSGDTQEDDLFNSKIANVLANIQKEMDDNNFLDIQSDVYETIITALKLAKTEIVKNKENDNIVFFLAIADSDAAEIMQEYSIKKINSQSCFEHFQEEMKIFDEVV
;
A
#
# COMPACT_ATOMS: atom_id res chain seq x y z
N MET A 1 -26.94 -0.09 2.72
CA MET A 1 -25.86 -0.45 3.69
C MET A 1 -25.59 0.83 4.42
N ASN A 2 -25.58 0.85 5.74
CA ASN A 2 -25.22 2.06 6.48
C ASN A 2 -23.71 2.28 6.49
N TYR A 3 -23.25 3.47 6.86
CA TYR A 3 -21.83 3.86 6.84
C TYR A 3 -20.91 2.86 7.55
N LYS A 4 -21.27 2.43 8.76
CA LYS A 4 -20.47 1.45 9.54
C LYS A 4 -20.39 0.10 8.87
N GLU A 5 -21.48 -0.38 8.28
CA GLU A 5 -21.51 -1.63 7.51
C GLU A 5 -20.63 -1.52 6.26
N SER A 6 -20.58 -0.34 5.65
CA SER A 6 -19.69 -0.06 4.50
C SER A 6 -18.22 -0.13 4.90
N LEU A 7 -17.81 0.43 6.05
CA LEU A 7 -16.44 0.33 6.54
C LEU A 7 -16.03 -1.12 6.89
N GLU A 8 -16.91 -1.88 7.55
CA GLU A 8 -16.63 -3.30 7.83
C GLU A 8 -16.52 -4.13 6.53
N SER A 9 -17.38 -3.84 5.55
CA SER A 9 -17.29 -4.47 4.22
C SER A 9 -15.99 -4.09 3.51
N LEU A 10 -15.58 -2.82 3.55
CA LEU A 10 -14.31 -2.34 3.02
C LEU A 10 -13.13 -3.08 3.64
N LYS A 11 -13.08 -3.13 4.97
CA LYS A 11 -12.03 -3.82 5.73
C LYS A 11 -11.88 -5.28 5.29
N LYS A 12 -13.00 -6.01 5.19
CA LYS A 12 -13.00 -7.41 4.77
C LYS A 12 -12.49 -7.57 3.33
N LEU A 13 -13.02 -6.77 2.40
CA LEU A 13 -12.65 -6.86 0.98
C LEU A 13 -11.19 -6.45 0.74
N VAL A 14 -10.69 -5.44 1.43
CA VAL A 14 -9.27 -5.04 1.36
C VAL A 14 -8.38 -6.15 1.88
N TYR A 15 -8.71 -6.75 3.03
CA TYR A 15 -7.97 -7.89 3.57
C TYR A 15 -7.91 -9.07 2.58
N GLU A 16 -9.06 -9.45 2.01
CA GLU A 16 -9.16 -10.53 1.02
C GLU A 16 -8.36 -10.20 -0.26
N GLY A 17 -8.51 -8.98 -0.79
CA GLY A 17 -7.80 -8.53 -1.99
C GLY A 17 -6.29 -8.50 -1.84
N VAL A 18 -5.79 -8.05 -0.67
CA VAL A 18 -4.36 -8.07 -0.36
C VAL A 18 -3.82 -9.50 -0.36
N LEU A 19 -4.53 -10.45 0.28
CA LEU A 19 -4.11 -11.85 0.28
C LEU A 19 -4.10 -12.47 -1.12
N GLU A 20 -5.13 -12.19 -1.93
CA GLU A 20 -5.23 -12.72 -3.29
C GLU A 20 -4.10 -12.19 -4.18
N THR A 21 -3.90 -10.88 -4.23
CA THR A 21 -2.87 -10.25 -5.07
C THR A 21 -1.46 -10.60 -4.61
N PHE A 22 -1.22 -10.62 -3.29
CA PHE A 22 0.08 -11.04 -2.75
C PHE A 22 0.40 -12.49 -3.13
N ASN A 23 -0.52 -13.42 -2.90
CA ASN A 23 -0.34 -14.83 -3.24
C ASN A 23 -0.15 -15.07 -4.74
N ALA A 24 -0.82 -14.28 -5.59
CA ALA A 24 -0.65 -14.37 -7.04
C ALA A 24 0.77 -13.97 -7.49
N VAL A 25 1.32 -12.91 -6.91
CA VAL A 25 2.69 -12.48 -7.20
C VAL A 25 3.71 -13.41 -6.53
N GLU A 26 3.49 -13.83 -5.28
CA GLU A 26 4.35 -14.82 -4.60
C GLU A 26 4.54 -16.10 -5.41
N LYS A 27 3.48 -16.62 -6.03
CA LYS A 27 3.56 -17.79 -6.93
C LYS A 27 4.45 -17.57 -8.16
N LYS A 28 4.59 -16.31 -8.59
CA LYS A 28 5.41 -15.96 -9.78
C LYS A 28 6.88 -15.78 -9.46
N VAL A 29 7.21 -15.18 -8.31
CA VAL A 29 8.57 -14.71 -8.01
C VAL A 29 9.19 -15.33 -6.75
N GLY A 30 8.38 -15.95 -5.88
CA GLY A 30 8.80 -16.40 -4.54
C GLY A 30 8.73 -15.28 -3.51
N ILE A 31 8.45 -15.65 -2.25
CA ILE A 31 8.29 -14.66 -1.19
C ILE A 31 9.60 -13.95 -0.85
N GLU A 32 10.73 -14.62 -0.98
CA GLU A 32 12.07 -14.08 -0.71
C GLU A 32 12.46 -12.94 -1.63
N ASP A 33 11.82 -12.85 -2.80
CA ASP A 33 12.05 -11.75 -3.74
C ASP A 33 11.19 -10.53 -3.46
N ILE A 34 10.03 -10.68 -2.77
CA ILE A 34 9.13 -9.58 -2.45
C ILE A 34 9.68 -8.81 -1.24
N PHE A 35 9.84 -7.48 -1.35
CA PHE A 35 10.25 -6.65 -0.23
C PHE A 35 9.26 -5.52 0.12
N ALA A 36 8.34 -5.14 -0.78
CA ALA A 36 7.35 -4.12 -0.50
C ALA A 36 5.99 -4.44 -1.12
N TYR A 37 4.92 -4.13 -0.38
CA TYR A 37 3.53 -4.14 -0.83
C TYR A 37 2.89 -2.78 -0.50
N ALA A 38 2.42 -2.09 -1.51
CA ALA A 38 1.72 -0.82 -1.36
C ALA A 38 0.24 -0.96 -1.73
N LEU A 39 -0.65 -0.38 -0.94
CA LEU A 39 -1.94 0.09 -1.41
C LEU A 39 -1.83 1.56 -1.75
N PHE A 40 -2.54 2.03 -2.77
CA PHE A 40 -2.55 3.45 -3.11
C PHE A 40 -3.96 3.93 -3.48
N THR A 41 -4.24 5.18 -3.11
CA THR A 41 -5.52 5.85 -3.33
C THR A 41 -5.29 7.32 -3.63
N ASN A 42 -6.34 8.09 -3.94
CA ASN A 42 -6.29 9.55 -4.03
C ASN A 42 -6.79 10.22 -2.74
N ASP A 43 -6.69 11.55 -2.68
CA ASP A 43 -7.14 12.35 -1.52
C ASP A 43 -8.60 12.12 -1.14
N SER A 44 -9.47 11.84 -2.09
CA SER A 44 -10.89 11.56 -1.80
C SER A 44 -11.17 10.10 -1.44
N ALA A 45 -10.15 9.23 -1.42
CA ALA A 45 -10.31 7.79 -1.22
C ALA A 45 -11.34 7.16 -2.18
N SER A 46 -11.38 7.63 -3.44
CA SER A 46 -12.41 7.22 -4.41
C SER A 46 -12.09 5.92 -5.13
N TYR A 47 -10.86 5.49 -5.10
CA TYR A 47 -10.39 4.20 -5.61
C TYR A 47 -9.33 3.63 -4.70
N LEU A 48 -9.03 2.36 -4.88
CA LEU A 48 -7.91 1.70 -4.22
C LEU A 48 -7.20 0.80 -5.24
N GLY A 49 -5.90 0.98 -5.39
CA GLY A 49 -5.04 0.13 -6.18
C GLY A 49 -3.97 -0.53 -5.33
N TRP A 50 -3.22 -1.44 -5.92
CA TRP A 50 -2.12 -2.14 -5.26
C TRP A 50 -0.86 -2.17 -6.14
N ALA A 51 0.30 -2.28 -5.50
CA ALA A 51 1.58 -2.46 -6.16
C ALA A 51 2.53 -3.29 -5.29
N ILE A 52 3.37 -4.12 -5.92
CA ILE A 52 4.36 -4.98 -5.25
C ILE A 52 5.73 -4.75 -5.89
N ASN A 53 6.74 -4.55 -5.05
CA ASN A 53 8.13 -4.44 -5.51
C ASN A 53 8.95 -5.67 -5.11
N THR A 54 9.94 -5.99 -5.96
CA THR A 54 10.81 -7.15 -5.78
C THR A 54 12.29 -6.78 -5.82
N ASN A 55 13.11 -7.55 -5.11
CA ASN A 55 14.56 -7.38 -5.09
C ASN A 55 15.18 -7.53 -6.49
N SER A 56 14.73 -8.52 -7.26
CA SER A 56 15.21 -8.75 -8.64
C SER A 56 14.90 -7.57 -9.56
N PHE A 57 13.69 -7.01 -9.48
CA PHE A 57 13.32 -5.82 -10.25
C PHE A 57 14.14 -4.61 -9.81
N TYR A 58 14.22 -4.34 -8.50
CA TYR A 58 15.00 -3.22 -7.96
C TYR A 58 16.46 -3.29 -8.41
N GLN A 59 17.12 -4.45 -8.24
CA GLN A 59 18.50 -4.64 -8.66
C GLN A 59 18.71 -4.44 -10.15
N SER A 60 17.80 -4.95 -11.00
CA SER A 60 17.91 -4.79 -12.45
C SER A 60 17.69 -3.35 -12.89
N SER A 61 16.69 -2.68 -12.32
CA SER A 61 16.32 -1.29 -12.66
C SER A 61 17.38 -0.30 -12.19
N THR A 62 18.02 -0.53 -11.04
CA THR A 62 19.01 0.37 -10.46
C THR A 62 20.45 0.13 -10.92
N LYS A 63 20.71 -0.96 -11.66
CA LYS A 63 22.08 -1.40 -12.03
C LYS A 63 22.94 -0.32 -12.73
N LYS A 64 22.30 0.55 -13.50
CA LYS A 64 22.97 1.62 -14.27
C LYS A 64 22.72 3.02 -13.72
N ILE A 65 21.98 3.13 -12.64
CA ILE A 65 21.62 4.38 -12.00
C ILE A 65 22.73 4.71 -10.99
N GLU A 66 23.33 5.89 -11.09
CA GLU A 66 24.31 6.39 -10.13
C GLU A 66 23.64 7.24 -9.04
N ASN A 67 22.59 7.98 -9.40
CA ASN A 67 21.85 8.87 -8.51
C ASN A 67 21.14 8.07 -7.41
N ILE A 68 21.47 8.36 -6.15
CA ILE A 68 20.92 7.67 -4.97
C ILE A 68 19.43 7.96 -4.78
N GLN A 69 18.98 9.19 -5.06
CA GLN A 69 17.57 9.57 -4.94
C GLN A 69 16.69 8.80 -5.94
N GLU A 70 17.17 8.64 -7.18
CA GLU A 70 16.46 7.85 -8.19
C GLU A 70 16.33 6.39 -7.74
N LYS A 71 17.38 5.82 -7.11
CA LYS A 71 17.33 4.47 -6.53
C LYS A 71 16.32 4.39 -5.39
N ILE A 72 16.30 5.36 -4.50
CA ILE A 72 15.34 5.45 -3.38
C ILE A 72 13.91 5.57 -3.93
N GLY A 73 13.70 6.36 -4.98
CA GLY A 73 12.42 6.47 -5.66
C GLY A 73 11.92 5.11 -6.20
N ILE A 74 12.78 4.36 -6.92
CA ILE A 74 12.44 3.01 -7.42
C ILE A 74 12.12 2.05 -6.27
N LYS A 75 12.72 2.25 -5.10
CA LYS A 75 12.50 1.41 -3.94
C LYS A 75 11.18 1.68 -3.24
N TRP A 76 10.75 2.96 -3.13
CA TRP A 76 9.66 3.37 -2.24
C TRP A 76 8.46 4.02 -2.92
N TYR A 77 8.57 4.50 -4.17
CA TYR A 77 7.42 5.05 -4.89
C TYR A 77 6.66 3.94 -5.61
N TYR A 78 5.46 3.64 -5.12
CA TYR A 78 4.61 2.55 -5.62
C TYR A 78 4.40 2.57 -7.14
N SER A 79 4.39 3.76 -7.76
CA SER A 79 4.24 3.94 -9.21
C SER A 79 5.41 3.37 -10.03
N GLN A 80 6.51 3.01 -9.38
CA GLN A 80 7.71 2.42 -9.99
C GLN A 80 7.90 0.94 -9.59
N PHE A 81 6.92 0.31 -8.97
CA PHE A 81 7.00 -1.08 -8.52
C PHE A 81 6.89 -2.08 -9.69
N ALA A 82 7.40 -3.28 -9.45
CA ALA A 82 7.50 -4.35 -10.44
C ALA A 82 6.13 -4.86 -10.93
N PHE A 83 5.16 -4.91 -10.03
CA PHE A 83 3.80 -5.37 -10.29
C PHE A 83 2.80 -4.35 -9.76
N GLY A 84 1.63 -4.26 -10.40
CA GLY A 84 0.56 -3.36 -9.97
C GLY A 84 -0.80 -3.81 -10.48
N SER A 85 -1.80 -2.98 -10.23
CA SER A 85 -3.17 -3.21 -10.68
C SER A 85 -3.21 -3.49 -12.18
N GLY A 86 -3.85 -4.61 -12.55
CA GLY A 86 -3.92 -5.10 -13.95
C GLY A 86 -2.94 -6.24 -14.27
N ASP A 87 -1.96 -6.54 -13.42
CA ASP A 87 -0.97 -7.60 -13.65
C ASP A 87 -1.44 -9.00 -13.22
N THR A 88 -2.54 -9.09 -12.52
CA THR A 88 -3.14 -10.34 -12.04
C THR A 88 -4.62 -10.44 -12.37
N GLN A 89 -5.16 -11.66 -12.35
CA GLN A 89 -6.61 -11.88 -12.52
C GLN A 89 -7.39 -11.53 -11.24
N GLU A 90 -6.73 -11.43 -10.11
CA GLU A 90 -7.29 -11.12 -8.79
C GLU A 90 -7.66 -9.63 -8.62
N ASP A 91 -7.27 -8.79 -9.58
CA ASP A 91 -7.60 -7.36 -9.60
C ASP A 91 -9.09 -7.04 -9.53
N ASP A 92 -9.96 -8.00 -9.85
CA ASP A 92 -11.41 -7.78 -9.85
C ASP A 92 -11.96 -7.34 -8.48
N LEU A 93 -11.35 -7.76 -7.36
CA LEU A 93 -11.75 -7.29 -6.03
C LEU A 93 -11.54 -5.78 -5.86
N PHE A 94 -10.39 -5.24 -6.32
CA PHE A 94 -10.10 -3.82 -6.22
C PHE A 94 -10.93 -3.00 -7.22
N ASN A 95 -11.01 -3.43 -8.47
CA ASN A 95 -11.65 -2.70 -9.56
C ASN A 95 -13.19 -2.74 -9.52
N SER A 96 -13.79 -3.74 -8.88
CA SER A 96 -15.25 -3.87 -8.82
C SER A 96 -15.81 -3.79 -7.40
N LYS A 97 -15.51 -4.73 -6.52
CA LYS A 97 -16.15 -4.83 -5.21
C LYS A 97 -15.72 -3.71 -4.26
N ILE A 98 -14.40 -3.44 -4.17
CA ILE A 98 -13.87 -2.37 -3.32
C ILE A 98 -14.30 -1.01 -3.85
N ALA A 99 -14.19 -0.79 -5.17
CA ALA A 99 -14.63 0.45 -5.81
C ALA A 99 -16.12 0.74 -5.54
N ASN A 100 -16.99 -0.27 -5.60
CA ASN A 100 -18.41 -0.10 -5.28
C ASN A 100 -18.67 0.27 -3.82
N VAL A 101 -17.91 -0.30 -2.88
CA VAL A 101 -18.03 0.06 -1.45
C VAL A 101 -17.53 1.47 -1.21
N LEU A 102 -16.39 1.87 -1.79
CA LEU A 102 -15.87 3.24 -1.71
C LEU A 102 -16.87 4.25 -2.29
N ALA A 103 -17.46 3.97 -3.46
CA ALA A 103 -18.48 4.82 -4.06
C ALA A 103 -19.73 4.96 -3.18
N ASN A 104 -20.09 3.96 -2.38
CA ASN A 104 -21.17 4.06 -1.42
C ASN A 104 -20.79 4.91 -0.20
N ILE A 105 -19.57 4.77 0.31
CA ILE A 105 -19.05 5.61 1.40
C ILE A 105 -19.01 7.08 0.96
N GLN A 106 -18.56 7.35 -0.26
CA GLN A 106 -18.51 8.72 -0.79
C GLN A 106 -19.86 9.43 -0.89
N LYS A 107 -20.97 8.69 -1.05
CA LYS A 107 -22.33 9.29 -1.05
C LYS A 107 -22.73 9.86 0.32
N GLU A 108 -22.07 9.44 1.39
CA GLU A 108 -22.29 9.95 2.74
C GLU A 108 -21.38 11.16 3.08
N MET A 109 -20.41 11.49 2.17
CA MET A 109 -19.52 12.63 2.35
C MET A 109 -20.22 13.94 1.97
N ASP A 110 -20.05 14.95 2.83
CA ASP A 110 -20.39 16.35 2.57
C ASP A 110 -19.29 17.27 3.11
N ASP A 111 -19.42 18.58 2.92
CA ASP A 111 -18.42 19.56 3.35
C ASP A 111 -18.16 19.56 4.87
N ASN A 112 -19.09 19.06 5.68
CA ASN A 112 -18.96 19.05 7.14
C ASN A 112 -18.29 17.79 7.69
N ASN A 113 -18.36 16.66 6.97
CA ASN A 113 -17.88 15.36 7.44
C ASN A 113 -16.79 14.74 6.56
N PHE A 114 -16.37 15.41 5.50
CA PHE A 114 -15.41 14.87 4.51
C PHE A 114 -14.12 14.36 5.17
N LEU A 115 -13.49 15.17 6.03
CA LEU A 115 -12.22 14.79 6.66
C LEU A 115 -12.37 13.63 7.65
N ASP A 116 -13.50 13.56 8.37
CA ASP A 116 -13.77 12.48 9.32
C ASP A 116 -13.97 11.16 8.56
N ILE A 117 -14.77 11.16 7.50
CA ILE A 117 -15.02 9.99 6.68
C ILE A 117 -13.73 9.55 5.95
N GLN A 118 -12.97 10.48 5.39
CA GLN A 118 -11.68 10.20 4.76
C GLN A 118 -10.72 9.52 5.74
N SER A 119 -10.61 10.06 6.95
CA SER A 119 -9.78 9.49 8.02
C SER A 119 -10.22 8.07 8.39
N ASP A 120 -11.52 7.83 8.55
CA ASP A 120 -12.08 6.51 8.87
C ASP A 120 -11.80 5.50 7.75
N VAL A 121 -11.86 5.91 6.49
CA VAL A 121 -11.53 5.06 5.34
C VAL A 121 -10.05 4.69 5.35
N TYR A 122 -9.14 5.65 5.54
CA TYR A 122 -7.71 5.37 5.60
C TYR A 122 -7.35 4.45 6.77
N GLU A 123 -7.90 4.68 7.96
CA GLU A 123 -7.69 3.81 9.12
C GLU A 123 -8.23 2.40 8.90
N THR A 124 -9.36 2.27 8.20
CA THR A 124 -9.95 0.98 7.83
C THR A 124 -9.03 0.22 6.88
N ILE A 125 -8.49 0.89 5.85
CA ILE A 125 -7.54 0.31 4.89
C ILE A 125 -6.25 -0.11 5.60
N ILE A 126 -5.66 0.75 6.43
CA ILE A 126 -4.44 0.46 7.19
C ILE A 126 -4.65 -0.73 8.13
N THR A 127 -5.80 -0.80 8.79
CA THR A 127 -6.15 -1.92 9.67
C THR A 127 -6.25 -3.24 8.90
N ALA A 128 -6.92 -3.23 7.74
CA ALA A 128 -7.03 -4.41 6.88
C ALA A 128 -5.67 -4.86 6.35
N LEU A 129 -4.84 -3.92 5.92
CA LEU A 129 -3.48 -4.17 5.43
C LEU A 129 -2.59 -4.78 6.52
N LYS A 130 -2.68 -4.28 7.75
CA LYS A 130 -1.96 -4.84 8.90
C LYS A 130 -2.37 -6.28 9.21
N LEU A 131 -3.68 -6.58 9.16
CA LEU A 131 -4.19 -7.93 9.34
C LEU A 131 -3.70 -8.88 8.25
N ALA A 132 -3.74 -8.43 6.99
CA ALA A 132 -3.24 -9.20 5.86
C ALA A 132 -1.73 -9.47 5.97
N LYS A 133 -0.93 -8.44 6.31
CA LYS A 133 0.50 -8.64 6.61
C LYS A 133 0.71 -9.71 7.68
N THR A 134 -0.01 -9.60 8.80
CA THR A 134 0.12 -10.57 9.90
C THR A 134 -0.15 -12.00 9.43
N GLU A 135 -1.15 -12.22 8.58
CA GLU A 135 -1.45 -13.55 8.03
C GLU A 135 -0.36 -14.01 7.05
N ILE A 136 0.11 -13.12 6.17
CA ILE A 136 1.17 -13.41 5.18
C ILE A 136 2.47 -13.84 5.86
N VAL A 137 2.89 -13.15 6.93
CA VAL A 137 4.19 -13.41 7.60
C VAL A 137 4.10 -14.44 8.73
N LYS A 138 2.91 -14.86 9.15
CA LYS A 138 2.66 -15.71 10.32
C LYS A 138 3.48 -16.99 10.40
N ASN A 139 3.81 -17.58 9.26
CA ASN A 139 4.57 -18.83 9.15
C ASN A 139 5.92 -18.65 8.46
N LYS A 140 6.41 -17.42 8.36
CA LYS A 140 7.59 -17.09 7.56
C LYS A 140 8.64 -16.45 8.45
N GLU A 141 9.88 -16.90 8.37
CA GLU A 141 11.01 -16.36 9.13
C GLU A 141 11.36 -14.91 8.76
N ASN A 142 10.64 -14.33 7.76
CA ASN A 142 11.01 -13.07 7.15
C ASN A 142 9.90 -12.01 7.30
N ASP A 143 9.99 -11.17 8.34
CA ASP A 143 9.14 -9.97 8.55
C ASP A 143 9.69 -8.72 7.80
N ASN A 144 10.57 -8.91 6.82
CA ASN A 144 11.23 -7.80 6.13
C ASN A 144 10.38 -7.18 5.01
N ILE A 145 9.19 -7.73 4.71
CA ILE A 145 8.31 -7.15 3.70
C ILE A 145 7.61 -5.93 4.28
N VAL A 146 7.81 -4.78 3.65
CA VAL A 146 7.21 -3.50 4.07
C VAL A 146 5.84 -3.34 3.45
N PHE A 147 4.83 -3.10 4.28
CA PHE A 147 3.46 -2.83 3.84
C PHE A 147 3.09 -1.38 4.15
N PHE A 148 2.48 -0.67 3.20
CA PHE A 148 2.06 0.72 3.42
C PHE A 148 0.88 1.15 2.55
N LEU A 149 0.25 2.26 2.96
CA LEU A 149 -0.72 3.00 2.19
C LEU A 149 -0.07 4.29 1.66
N ALA A 150 -0.23 4.57 0.38
CA ALA A 150 0.18 5.81 -0.26
C ALA A 150 -1.04 6.60 -0.77
N ILE A 151 -0.91 7.92 -0.85
CA ILE A 151 -1.89 8.79 -1.49
C ILE A 151 -1.26 9.36 -2.77
N ALA A 152 -1.94 9.18 -3.90
CA ALA A 152 -1.48 9.71 -5.18
C ALA A 152 -1.72 11.21 -5.26
N ASP A 153 -0.76 11.94 -5.88
CA ASP A 153 -0.89 13.34 -6.26
C ASP A 153 -1.31 14.27 -5.10
N SER A 154 -0.81 14.03 -3.88
CA SER A 154 -1.18 14.77 -2.68
C SER A 154 0.05 15.30 -1.95
N ASP A 155 -0.06 16.52 -1.39
CA ASP A 155 0.92 17.07 -0.45
C ASP A 155 1.03 16.22 0.85
N ALA A 156 0.02 15.39 1.13
CA ALA A 156 0.00 14.46 2.26
C ALA A 156 0.60 13.07 1.94
N ALA A 157 1.09 12.84 0.71
CA ALA A 157 1.55 11.52 0.26
C ALA A 157 2.63 10.92 1.16
N GLU A 158 3.68 11.68 1.45
CA GLU A 158 4.80 11.24 2.28
C GLU A 158 4.39 11.03 3.73
N ILE A 159 3.56 11.95 4.27
CA ILE A 159 3.01 11.85 5.63
C ILE A 159 2.20 10.57 5.82
N MET A 160 1.35 10.23 4.86
CA MET A 160 0.53 9.03 4.92
C MET A 160 1.37 7.75 4.77
N GLN A 161 2.34 7.76 3.87
CA GLN A 161 3.26 6.64 3.70
C GLN A 161 4.02 6.36 5.00
N GLU A 162 4.66 7.39 5.58
CA GLU A 162 5.38 7.28 6.86
C GLU A 162 4.47 6.79 7.98
N TYR A 163 3.29 7.40 8.14
CA TYR A 163 2.31 7.04 9.14
C TYR A 163 1.88 5.56 9.03
N SER A 164 1.55 5.10 7.84
CA SER A 164 1.11 3.74 7.61
C SER A 164 2.24 2.73 7.79
N ILE A 165 3.46 3.03 7.35
CA ILE A 165 4.65 2.19 7.59
C ILE A 165 4.85 1.98 9.08
N LYS A 166 4.82 3.05 9.87
CA LYS A 166 4.97 3.00 11.33
C LYS A 166 3.88 2.17 12.03
N LYS A 167 2.64 2.23 11.52
CA LYS A 167 1.53 1.46 12.11
C LYS A 167 1.52 -0.03 11.78
N ILE A 168 1.99 -0.38 10.59
CA ILE A 168 1.84 -1.73 10.04
C ILE A 168 3.08 -2.59 10.29
N ASN A 169 4.27 -1.99 10.24
CA ASN A 169 5.52 -2.73 10.24
C ASN A 169 6.23 -2.71 11.60
N SER A 170 7.33 -3.45 11.72
CA SER A 170 8.20 -3.42 12.89
C SER A 170 8.92 -2.07 13.02
N GLN A 171 9.37 -1.74 14.24
CA GLN A 171 10.11 -0.52 14.50
C GLN A 171 11.40 -0.44 13.65
N SER A 172 12.12 -1.55 13.51
CA SER A 172 13.33 -1.60 12.68
C SER A 172 13.07 -1.33 11.20
N CYS A 173 11.93 -1.81 10.67
CA CYS A 173 11.50 -1.54 9.31
C CYS A 173 11.21 -0.04 9.09
N PHE A 174 10.54 0.57 10.05
CA PHE A 174 10.26 2.00 10.04
C PHE A 174 11.52 2.86 10.13
N GLU A 175 12.44 2.53 11.02
CA GLU A 175 13.72 3.23 11.16
C GLU A 175 14.55 3.17 9.86
N HIS A 176 14.63 2.00 9.24
CA HIS A 176 15.31 1.85 7.96
C HIS A 176 14.69 2.71 6.84
N PHE A 177 13.36 2.73 6.74
CA PHE A 177 12.66 3.61 5.81
C PHE A 177 13.01 5.09 6.07
N GLN A 178 12.96 5.55 7.33
CA GLN A 178 13.29 6.93 7.68
C GLN A 178 14.74 7.31 7.36
N GLU A 179 15.70 6.39 7.56
CA GLU A 179 17.10 6.61 7.21
C GLU A 179 17.28 6.84 5.70
N GLU A 180 16.60 6.04 4.87
CA GLU A 180 16.68 6.20 3.43
C GLU A 180 15.96 7.48 2.95
N MET A 181 14.80 7.83 3.52
CA MET A 181 14.11 9.08 3.16
C MET A 181 14.90 10.33 3.56
N LYS A 182 15.64 10.33 4.67
CA LYS A 182 16.56 11.43 5.00
C LYS A 182 17.63 11.63 3.92
N ILE A 183 18.20 10.54 3.38
CA ILE A 183 19.18 10.64 2.28
C ILE A 183 18.50 11.22 1.04
N PHE A 184 17.23 10.89 0.79
CA PHE A 184 16.47 11.45 -0.33
C PHE A 184 16.31 12.96 -0.21
N ASP A 185 16.02 13.48 0.99
CA ASP A 185 15.77 14.90 1.27
C ASP A 185 17.05 15.75 1.34
N GLU A 186 18.16 15.18 1.83
CA GLU A 186 19.43 15.94 2.03
C GLU A 186 20.13 16.36 0.72
N VAL A 187 19.75 15.81 -0.41
CA VAL A 187 20.40 16.09 -1.71
C VAL A 187 19.61 17.15 -2.52
N VAL A 188 18.49 17.67 -2.00
CA VAL A 188 17.74 18.79 -2.55
C VAL A 188 18.28 20.08 -1.98
#